data_520f96054e32366d0620cf62073296ce
#
_entry.id   520f96054e32366d0620cf62073296ce
#
_cell.length_a   1.000
_cell.length_b   1.000
_cell.length_c   1.000
_cell.angle_alpha   90.00
_cell.angle_beta   90.00
_cell.angle_gamma   90.00
#
_symmetry.space_group_name_H-M   'P 1'
#
loop_
_entity.id
_entity.type
_entity.pdbx_description
1 polymer ?
#
loop_
_entity_poly.entity_id
_entity_poly.type
_entity_poly.pdbx_seq_one_letter_code
_entity_poly.pdbx_strand_id
1 'polypeptide(L)'
;MNNNERKSQYMKLSDIGFERFEEDFFAQNTFICGSSATLQTEATAQLSLLNAAGNTVFITDPYLFPSSADTTYQADLIALLKGLNAVKITYCAKSKGNSAFFQQAQTALQSVGTVLDFTCQLDDCHDRFWYCPETEKCVVFGTSLNGIGRKICRIDILTAEETAELKQYFVHAGIIINGGNNGT
;
A
#
# COMPACT_ATOMS: atom_id res chain seq x y z
N MET A 1 25.00 -7.17 14.88
CA MET A 1 25.80 -6.43 13.90
C MET A 1 25.79 -4.96 14.24
N ASN A 2 26.91 -4.35 14.54
CA ASN A 2 26.99 -2.93 14.88
C ASN A 2 27.11 -2.06 13.61
N ASN A 3 26.89 -0.74 13.74
CA ASN A 3 26.93 0.20 12.60
C ASN A 3 28.29 0.22 11.87
N ASN A 4 29.40 -0.12 12.56
CA ASN A 4 30.73 -0.15 11.95
C ASN A 4 30.94 -1.42 11.13
N GLU A 5 30.36 -2.54 11.52
CA GLU A 5 30.41 -3.78 10.75
C GLU A 5 29.59 -3.68 9.45
N ARG A 6 28.45 -2.98 9.51
CA ARG A 6 27.66 -2.67 8.30
C ARG A 6 28.44 -1.76 7.36
N LYS A 7 29.05 -0.67 7.85
CA LYS A 7 29.89 0.22 7.03
C LYS A 7 31.07 -0.52 6.39
N SER A 8 31.69 -1.48 7.11
CA SER A 8 32.81 -2.26 6.57
C SER A 8 32.37 -3.25 5.48
N GLN A 9 31.16 -3.82 5.59
CA GLN A 9 30.61 -4.65 4.53
C GLN A 9 30.25 -3.84 3.28
N TYR A 10 29.70 -2.65 3.46
CA TYR A 10 29.37 -1.74 2.36
C TYR A 10 30.62 -1.24 1.61
N MET A 11 31.68 -0.93 2.30
CA MET A 11 32.95 -0.49 1.67
C MET A 11 33.61 -1.59 0.83
N LYS A 12 33.38 -2.88 1.11
CA LYS A 12 33.86 -4.00 0.28
C LYS A 12 33.02 -4.23 -0.99
N LEU A 13 31.83 -3.70 -1.05
CA LEU A 13 30.94 -3.75 -2.22
C LEU A 13 31.18 -2.57 -3.18
N SER A 14 31.94 -1.53 -2.75
CA SER A 14 32.27 -0.37 -3.59
C SER A 14 33.02 -0.74 -4.88
N ASP A 15 33.81 -1.83 -4.84
CA ASP A 15 34.53 -2.32 -6.01
C ASP A 15 33.63 -2.97 -7.10
N ILE A 16 32.33 -3.13 -6.80
CA ILE A 16 31.33 -3.77 -7.69
C ILE A 16 30.16 -2.85 -8.05
N GLY A 17 30.33 -1.53 -7.97
CA GLY A 17 29.29 -0.57 -8.34
C GLY A 17 28.35 -0.18 -7.18
N PHE A 18 28.91 -0.07 -5.99
CA PHE A 18 28.23 0.29 -4.75
C PHE A 18 27.36 1.55 -4.84
N GLU A 19 27.79 2.58 -5.57
CA GLU A 19 27.01 3.81 -5.75
C GLU A 19 25.62 3.51 -6.39
N ARG A 20 25.59 2.57 -7.32
CA ARG A 20 24.34 2.14 -7.96
C ARG A 20 23.45 1.32 -7.03
N PHE A 21 24.05 0.53 -6.15
CA PHE A 21 23.34 -0.26 -5.15
C PHE A 21 22.78 0.62 -4.02
N GLU A 22 23.50 1.69 -3.61
CA GLU A 22 22.97 2.65 -2.65
C GLU A 22 21.78 3.43 -3.21
N GLU A 23 21.87 3.92 -4.44
CA GLU A 23 20.77 4.64 -5.09
C GLU A 23 19.51 3.73 -5.23
N ASP A 24 19.67 2.48 -5.65
CA ASP A 24 18.57 1.55 -5.81
C ASP A 24 18.00 1.07 -4.46
N PHE A 25 18.85 0.85 -3.45
CA PHE A 25 18.43 0.33 -2.16
C PHE A 25 17.79 1.39 -1.25
N PHE A 26 18.32 2.61 -1.25
CA PHE A 26 17.78 3.69 -0.41
C PHE A 26 16.64 4.46 -1.08
N ALA A 27 16.56 4.46 -2.41
CA ALA A 27 15.46 5.08 -3.14
C ALA A 27 14.11 4.35 -2.94
N GLN A 28 14.13 3.08 -2.53
CA GLN A 28 12.93 2.27 -2.34
C GLN A 28 12.32 2.35 -0.93
N ASN A 29 13.05 2.88 0.05
CA ASN A 29 12.64 2.89 1.45
C ASN A 29 12.44 4.32 1.95
N THR A 30 11.21 4.74 2.20
CA THR A 30 10.89 6.05 2.75
C THR A 30 10.51 5.94 4.23
N PHE A 31 11.29 6.60 5.10
CA PHE A 31 10.90 6.79 6.49
C PHE A 31 10.13 8.09 6.64
N ILE A 32 8.93 8.00 7.16
CA ILE A 32 8.07 9.16 7.38
C ILE A 32 8.06 9.52 8.85
N CYS A 33 8.66 10.69 9.16
CA CYS A 33 8.63 11.31 10.47
C CYS A 33 8.20 12.77 10.26
N GLY A 34 6.97 13.15 10.56
CA GLY A 34 6.60 14.55 10.33
C GLY A 34 5.13 14.88 10.64
N SER A 35 4.71 16.07 10.24
CA SER A 35 3.32 16.50 10.38
C SER A 35 2.39 15.75 9.43
N SER A 36 1.10 15.68 9.75
CA SER A 36 0.10 14.99 8.93
C SER A 36 0.07 15.47 7.46
N ALA A 37 0.28 16.75 7.19
CA ALA A 37 0.29 17.30 5.84
C ALA A 37 1.48 16.79 4.99
N THR A 38 2.69 16.72 5.58
CA THR A 38 3.88 16.15 4.92
C THR A 38 3.67 14.68 4.60
N LEU A 39 3.00 13.97 5.50
CA LEU A 39 2.77 12.54 5.40
C LEU A 39 1.80 12.17 4.28
N GLN A 40 0.73 12.95 4.07
CA GLN A 40 -0.17 12.74 2.95
C GLN A 40 0.55 12.93 1.63
N THR A 41 1.40 13.94 1.51
CA THR A 41 2.20 14.17 0.31
C THR A 41 3.09 12.96 0.03
N GLU A 42 3.81 12.46 1.04
CA GLU A 42 4.68 11.29 0.89
C GLU A 42 3.89 10.00 0.60
N ALA A 43 2.81 9.72 1.33
CA ALA A 43 1.97 8.57 1.05
C ALA A 43 1.39 8.61 -0.37
N THR A 44 0.93 9.78 -0.81
CA THR A 44 0.42 9.97 -2.18
C THR A 44 1.52 9.75 -3.21
N ALA A 45 2.73 10.27 -2.98
CA ALA A 45 3.87 10.08 -3.88
C ALA A 45 4.22 8.59 -4.01
N GLN A 46 4.30 7.86 -2.90
CA GLN A 46 4.60 6.44 -2.92
C GLN A 46 3.48 5.61 -3.58
N LEU A 47 2.22 5.91 -3.29
CA LEU A 47 1.08 5.23 -3.91
C LEU A 47 0.95 5.52 -5.41
N SER A 48 1.46 6.65 -5.90
CA SER A 48 1.50 6.94 -7.34
C SER A 48 2.35 5.92 -8.12
N LEU A 49 3.33 5.30 -7.46
CA LEU A 49 4.19 4.27 -8.05
C LEU A 49 3.45 2.97 -8.38
N LEU A 50 2.25 2.76 -7.81
CA LEU A 50 1.39 1.64 -8.19
C LEU A 50 0.93 1.70 -9.64
N ASN A 51 0.90 2.90 -10.25
CA ASN A 51 0.29 3.12 -11.58
C ASN A 51 -1.13 2.55 -11.67
N ALA A 52 -1.94 2.85 -10.65
CA ALA A 52 -3.25 2.25 -10.43
C ALA A 52 -4.35 2.78 -11.37
N ALA A 53 -4.09 3.83 -12.13
CA ALA A 53 -5.09 4.46 -12.99
C ALA A 53 -5.68 3.45 -13.99
N GLY A 54 -7.01 3.31 -13.98
CA GLY A 54 -7.73 2.37 -14.84
C GLY A 54 -7.63 0.89 -14.42
N ASN A 55 -6.98 0.58 -13.30
CA ASN A 55 -6.70 -0.77 -12.81
C ASN A 55 -7.43 -1.07 -11.49
N THR A 56 -7.26 -2.28 -10.99
CA THR A 56 -7.76 -2.71 -9.68
C THR A 56 -6.69 -2.55 -8.61
N VAL A 57 -7.07 -2.09 -7.42
CA VAL A 57 -6.18 -2.04 -6.25
C VAL A 57 -6.76 -2.88 -5.12
N PHE A 58 -5.94 -3.75 -4.53
CA PHE A 58 -6.24 -4.47 -3.30
C PHE A 58 -5.54 -3.79 -2.13
N ILE A 59 -6.26 -3.54 -1.05
CA ILE A 59 -5.74 -2.88 0.15
C ILE A 59 -5.95 -3.79 1.35
N THR A 60 -4.86 -4.17 2.03
CA THR A 60 -4.92 -4.86 3.31
C THR A 60 -4.54 -3.88 4.41
N ASP A 61 -5.47 -3.40 5.18
CA ASP A 61 -5.21 -2.53 6.32
C ASP A 61 -6.35 -2.66 7.33
N PRO A 62 -6.17 -3.43 8.43
CA PRO A 62 -7.24 -3.69 9.39
C PRO A 62 -7.81 -2.42 10.07
N TYR A 63 -7.13 -1.29 9.94
CA TYR A 63 -7.50 -0.02 10.55
C TYR A 63 -7.71 1.10 9.54
N LEU A 64 -7.97 0.78 8.27
CA LEU A 64 -8.20 1.79 7.22
C LEU A 64 -9.44 2.64 7.52
N PHE A 65 -10.50 2.03 8.06
CA PHE A 65 -11.74 2.69 8.45
C PHE A 65 -11.97 2.58 9.97
N PRO A 66 -11.16 3.27 10.82
CA PRO A 66 -11.25 3.12 12.26
C PRO A 66 -12.52 3.78 12.80
N SER A 67 -13.06 3.22 13.91
CA SER A 67 -14.26 3.78 14.56
C SER A 67 -14.04 5.18 15.15
N SER A 68 -12.79 5.53 15.45
CA SER A 68 -12.37 6.83 16.01
C SER A 68 -11.79 7.78 14.96
N ALA A 69 -12.09 7.57 13.67
CA ALA A 69 -11.62 8.46 12.60
C ALA A 69 -12.18 9.88 12.78
N ASP A 70 -11.30 10.87 12.90
CA ASP A 70 -11.69 12.27 12.84
C ASP A 70 -12.03 12.69 11.39
N THR A 71 -12.69 13.83 11.23
CA THR A 71 -13.15 14.31 9.93
C THR A 71 -12.00 14.63 8.97
N THR A 72 -10.85 15.04 9.49
CA THR A 72 -9.65 15.30 8.68
C THR A 72 -9.16 14.02 8.05
N TYR A 73 -8.92 12.98 8.86
CA TYR A 73 -8.51 11.68 8.34
C TYR A 73 -9.51 11.11 7.32
N GLN A 74 -10.82 11.26 7.58
CA GLN A 74 -11.85 10.79 6.65
C GLN A 74 -11.73 11.48 5.28
N ALA A 75 -11.59 12.82 5.29
CA ALA A 75 -11.43 13.60 4.06
C ALA A 75 -10.14 13.22 3.31
N ASP A 76 -9.06 13.06 4.05
CA ASP A 76 -7.72 12.74 3.53
C ASP A 76 -7.67 11.34 2.90
N LEU A 77 -8.22 10.35 3.57
CA LEU A 77 -8.31 8.99 3.02
C LEU A 77 -9.15 8.99 1.73
N ILE A 78 -10.30 9.65 1.72
CA ILE A 78 -11.13 9.72 0.51
C ILE A 78 -10.39 10.41 -0.63
N ALA A 79 -9.69 11.51 -0.36
CA ALA A 79 -8.90 12.21 -1.37
C ALA A 79 -7.78 11.32 -1.92
N LEU A 80 -7.07 10.59 -1.06
CA LEU A 80 -6.00 9.66 -1.44
C LEU A 80 -6.54 8.51 -2.29
N LEU A 81 -7.66 7.89 -1.90
CA LEU A 81 -8.27 6.81 -2.67
C LEU A 81 -8.76 7.31 -4.04
N LYS A 82 -9.31 8.52 -4.14
CA LYS A 82 -9.67 9.14 -5.43
C LYS A 82 -8.43 9.40 -6.29
N GLY A 83 -7.33 9.82 -5.68
CA GLY A 83 -6.07 10.10 -6.36
C GLY A 83 -5.45 8.89 -7.06
N LEU A 84 -5.80 7.67 -6.66
CA LEU A 84 -5.38 6.45 -7.35
C LEU A 84 -5.96 6.33 -8.77
N ASN A 85 -7.08 6.97 -9.06
CA ASN A 85 -7.81 6.85 -10.33
C ASN A 85 -8.09 5.40 -10.74
N ALA A 86 -8.19 4.50 -9.77
CA ALA A 86 -8.48 3.09 -10.00
C ALA A 86 -9.93 2.89 -10.43
N VAL A 87 -10.20 1.87 -11.24
CA VAL A 87 -11.59 1.50 -11.59
C VAL A 87 -12.25 0.74 -10.44
N LYS A 88 -11.45 0.00 -9.68
CA LYS A 88 -11.91 -0.78 -8.54
C LYS A 88 -10.89 -0.77 -7.42
N ILE A 89 -11.37 -0.65 -6.18
CA ILE A 89 -10.59 -0.83 -4.96
C ILE A 89 -11.26 -1.92 -4.14
N THR A 90 -10.52 -2.96 -3.79
CA THR A 90 -11.00 -4.01 -2.90
C THR A 90 -10.30 -3.91 -1.56
N TYR A 91 -11.03 -3.51 -0.54
CA TYR A 91 -10.55 -3.47 0.83
C TYR A 91 -10.66 -4.85 1.48
N CYS A 92 -9.53 -5.39 1.91
CA CYS A 92 -9.39 -6.72 2.48
C CYS A 92 -9.02 -6.61 3.96
N ALA A 93 -9.91 -7.00 4.86
CA ALA A 93 -9.66 -7.00 6.29
C ALA A 93 -10.68 -7.91 7.01
N LYS A 94 -10.38 -8.30 8.24
CA LYS A 94 -11.30 -9.08 9.09
C LYS A 94 -12.65 -8.38 9.31
N SER A 95 -12.66 -7.05 9.34
CA SER A 95 -13.84 -6.23 9.57
C SER A 95 -13.78 -4.95 8.77
N LYS A 96 -14.92 -4.44 8.31
CA LYS A 96 -15.01 -3.14 7.65
C LYS A 96 -14.61 -1.97 8.55
N GLY A 97 -14.56 -2.16 9.87
CA GLY A 97 -14.40 -1.08 10.80
C GLY A 97 -15.66 -0.19 10.87
N ASN A 98 -15.49 1.12 10.75
CA ASN A 98 -16.61 2.10 10.76
C ASN A 98 -17.43 1.99 9.48
N SER A 99 -18.60 1.37 9.57
CA SER A 99 -19.49 1.16 8.42
C SER A 99 -20.01 2.46 7.79
N ALA A 100 -20.26 3.49 8.59
CA ALA A 100 -20.73 4.79 8.08
C ALA A 100 -19.63 5.50 7.30
N PHE A 101 -18.40 5.49 7.79
CA PHE A 101 -17.24 6.05 7.09
C PHE A 101 -16.93 5.26 5.80
N PHE A 102 -16.99 3.93 5.85
CA PHE A 102 -16.82 3.10 4.66
C PHE A 102 -17.87 3.44 3.59
N GLN A 103 -19.16 3.57 3.97
CA GLN A 103 -20.23 3.95 3.04
C GLN A 103 -20.05 5.35 2.47
N GLN A 104 -19.57 6.30 3.28
CA GLN A 104 -19.22 7.65 2.81
C GLN A 104 -18.12 7.60 1.74
N ALA A 105 -17.08 6.79 1.98
CA ALA A 105 -16.00 6.59 1.02
C ALA A 105 -16.51 5.93 -0.27
N GLN A 106 -17.38 4.91 -0.18
CA GLN A 106 -18.01 4.29 -1.35
C GLN A 106 -18.76 5.31 -2.21
N THR A 107 -19.60 6.12 -1.58
CA THR A 107 -20.36 7.15 -2.30
C THR A 107 -19.45 8.18 -2.96
N ALA A 108 -18.42 8.62 -2.25
CA ALA A 108 -17.46 9.59 -2.76
C ALA A 108 -16.61 9.02 -3.92
N LEU A 109 -16.24 7.75 -3.89
CA LEU A 109 -15.49 7.09 -4.96
C LEU A 109 -16.37 6.80 -6.17
N GLN A 110 -17.61 6.39 -5.95
CA GLN A 110 -18.57 6.17 -7.02
C GLN A 110 -18.80 7.45 -7.86
N SER A 111 -18.76 8.64 -7.23
CA SER A 111 -18.91 9.92 -7.94
C SER A 111 -17.78 10.21 -8.95
N VAL A 112 -16.65 9.48 -8.87
CA VAL A 112 -15.51 9.57 -9.80
C VAL A 112 -15.32 8.27 -10.62
N GLY A 113 -16.30 7.36 -10.58
CA GLY A 113 -16.28 6.14 -11.37
C GLY A 113 -15.49 4.97 -10.74
N THR A 114 -15.05 5.10 -9.49
CA THR A 114 -14.32 4.04 -8.77
C THR A 114 -15.30 3.20 -7.92
N VAL A 115 -15.22 1.88 -8.03
CA VAL A 115 -15.97 0.95 -7.17
C VAL A 115 -15.13 0.62 -5.94
N LEU A 116 -15.68 0.80 -4.73
CA LEU A 116 -15.05 0.35 -3.49
C LEU A 116 -15.80 -0.86 -2.92
N ASP A 117 -15.15 -2.01 -2.92
CA ASP A 117 -15.66 -3.26 -2.37
C ASP A 117 -14.95 -3.65 -1.07
N PHE A 118 -15.56 -4.57 -0.34
CA PHE A 118 -14.99 -5.16 0.87
C PHE A 118 -15.00 -6.69 0.79
N THR A 119 -13.91 -7.33 1.26
CA THR A 119 -13.84 -8.77 1.49
C THR A 119 -13.21 -9.07 2.85
N CYS A 120 -13.71 -10.08 3.54
CA CYS A 120 -13.22 -10.50 4.86
C CYS A 120 -12.33 -11.76 4.80
N GLN A 121 -11.73 -12.06 3.67
CA GLN A 121 -10.99 -13.30 3.43
C GLN A 121 -9.55 -13.29 3.96
N LEU A 122 -9.09 -12.17 4.55
CA LEU A 122 -7.75 -12.06 5.14
C LEU A 122 -7.85 -11.91 6.65
N ASP A 123 -7.57 -12.97 7.38
CA ASP A 123 -7.61 -12.98 8.85
C ASP A 123 -6.23 -12.72 9.47
N ASP A 124 -5.14 -13.06 8.79
CA ASP A 124 -3.78 -13.12 9.34
C ASP A 124 -2.81 -12.10 8.74
N CYS A 125 -3.29 -11.12 7.97
CA CYS A 125 -2.43 -10.13 7.35
C CYS A 125 -2.14 -8.99 8.33
N HIS A 126 -0.90 -8.92 8.84
CA HIS A 126 -0.44 -7.86 9.73
C HIS A 126 0.11 -6.64 9.01
N ASP A 127 0.62 -6.82 7.78
CA ASP A 127 1.18 -5.76 6.96
C ASP A 127 0.09 -5.08 6.12
N ARG A 128 0.35 -3.84 5.74
CA ARG A 128 -0.59 -3.00 5.01
C ARG A 128 -0.12 -2.93 3.57
N PHE A 129 -0.58 -3.88 2.77
CA PHE A 129 -0.28 -3.95 1.34
C PHE A 129 -1.28 -3.14 0.52
N TRP A 130 -0.75 -2.35 -0.41
CA TRP A 130 -1.48 -1.71 -1.47
C TRP A 130 -0.97 -2.30 -2.77
N TYR A 131 -1.73 -3.19 -3.35
CA TYR A 131 -1.31 -4.04 -4.47
C TYR A 131 -2.16 -3.80 -5.71
N CYS A 132 -1.51 -3.56 -6.84
CA CYS A 132 -2.14 -3.46 -8.16
C CYS A 132 -1.69 -4.66 -9.02
N PRO A 133 -2.57 -5.66 -9.24
CA PRO A 133 -2.19 -6.88 -9.96
C PRO A 133 -1.80 -6.63 -11.42
N GLU A 134 -2.47 -5.68 -12.09
CA GLU A 134 -2.26 -5.41 -13.51
C GLU A 134 -0.90 -4.77 -13.79
N THR A 135 -0.37 -4.03 -12.83
CA THR A 135 0.97 -3.42 -12.91
C THR A 135 2.04 -4.23 -12.21
N GLU A 136 1.63 -5.27 -11.46
CA GLU A 136 2.49 -6.11 -10.62
C GLU A 136 3.32 -5.28 -9.63
N LYS A 137 2.71 -4.22 -9.06
CA LYS A 137 3.34 -3.33 -8.09
C LYS A 137 2.63 -3.37 -6.76
N CYS A 138 3.42 -3.30 -5.70
CA CYS A 138 2.92 -3.27 -4.34
C CYS A 138 3.69 -2.26 -3.50
N VAL A 139 2.95 -1.43 -2.75
CA VAL A 139 3.47 -0.55 -1.72
C VAL A 139 3.07 -1.08 -0.36
N VAL A 140 4.00 -1.13 0.58
CA VAL A 140 3.79 -1.62 1.94
C VAL A 140 3.95 -0.48 2.93
N PHE A 141 2.99 -0.33 3.83
CA PHE A 141 3.06 0.60 4.95
C PHE A 141 3.30 -0.15 6.26
N GLY A 142 4.29 0.26 7.02
CA GLY A 142 4.61 -0.30 8.32
C GLY A 142 3.58 0.04 9.42
N THR A 143 2.68 0.99 9.15
CA THR A 143 1.52 1.30 10.00
C THR A 143 0.30 1.57 9.14
N SER A 144 -0.90 1.46 9.73
CA SER A 144 -2.10 1.91 9.06
C SER A 144 -2.04 3.42 8.77
N LEU A 145 -2.68 3.86 7.69
CA LEU A 145 -2.72 5.28 7.30
C LEU A 145 -3.21 6.19 8.41
N ASN A 146 -4.12 5.73 9.29
CA ASN A 146 -4.56 6.50 10.45
C ASN A 146 -3.48 6.73 11.51
N GLY A 147 -2.39 5.98 11.47
CA GLY A 147 -1.21 6.13 12.32
C GLY A 147 -0.13 7.03 11.74
N ILE A 148 -0.24 7.35 10.46
CA ILE A 148 0.70 8.25 9.79
C ILE A 148 0.61 9.64 10.43
N GLY A 149 1.78 10.25 10.72
CA GLY A 149 1.88 11.53 11.45
C GLY A 149 1.86 11.41 12.98
N ARG A 150 1.47 10.26 13.49
CA ARG A 150 1.47 9.97 14.94
C ARG A 150 2.56 8.99 15.34
N LYS A 151 3.08 8.22 14.38
CA LYS A 151 4.11 7.20 14.57
C LYS A 151 5.13 7.29 13.46
N ILE A 152 6.36 6.88 13.75
CA ILE A 152 7.36 6.64 12.73
C ILE A 152 6.85 5.49 11.87
N CYS A 153 6.79 5.70 10.57
CA CYS A 153 6.33 4.73 9.60
C CYS A 153 7.38 4.52 8.53
N ARG A 154 7.57 3.29 8.12
CA ARG A 154 8.33 2.92 6.93
C ARG A 154 7.35 2.66 5.80
N ILE A 155 7.68 3.13 4.61
CA ILE A 155 6.98 2.77 3.39
C ILE A 155 8.00 2.09 2.48
N ASP A 156 7.65 0.92 1.98
CA ASP A 156 8.46 0.13 1.07
C ASP A 156 7.71 -0.17 -0.22
N ILE A 157 8.47 -0.34 -1.29
CA ILE A 157 7.98 -0.91 -2.53
C ILE A 157 8.52 -2.34 -2.60
N LEU A 158 7.63 -3.32 -2.78
CA LEU A 158 8.05 -4.70 -2.95
C LEU A 158 8.80 -4.87 -4.27
N THR A 159 9.82 -5.71 -4.25
CA THR A 159 10.47 -6.21 -5.47
C THR A 159 9.48 -7.01 -6.32
N ALA A 160 9.81 -7.25 -7.57
CA ALA A 160 8.99 -8.09 -8.46
C ALA A 160 8.81 -9.52 -7.91
N GLU A 161 9.86 -10.07 -7.27
CA GLU A 161 9.83 -11.40 -6.66
C GLU A 161 8.88 -11.45 -5.46
N GLU A 162 9.03 -10.53 -4.50
CA GLU A 162 8.14 -10.42 -3.34
C GLU A 162 6.68 -10.15 -3.75
N THR A 163 6.48 -9.33 -4.78
CA THR A 163 5.13 -9.05 -5.31
C THR A 163 4.51 -10.29 -5.93
N ALA A 164 5.31 -11.13 -6.62
CA ALA A 164 4.84 -12.40 -7.18
C ALA A 164 4.44 -13.40 -6.09
N GLU A 165 5.18 -13.47 -4.98
CA GLU A 165 4.83 -14.28 -3.81
C GLU A 165 3.54 -13.80 -3.16
N LEU A 166 3.39 -12.47 -2.95
CA LEU A 166 2.17 -11.87 -2.42
C LEU A 166 0.96 -12.17 -3.30
N LYS A 167 1.12 -12.11 -4.63
CA LYS A 167 0.07 -12.46 -5.59
C LYS A 167 -0.41 -13.91 -5.41
N GLN A 168 0.54 -14.84 -5.26
CA GLN A 168 0.19 -16.26 -5.00
C GLN A 168 -0.60 -16.41 -3.70
N TYR A 169 -0.20 -15.70 -2.65
CA TYR A 169 -0.92 -15.69 -1.38
C TYR A 169 -2.36 -15.18 -1.56
N PHE A 170 -2.56 -14.07 -2.27
CA PHE A 170 -3.90 -13.51 -2.52
C PHE A 170 -4.77 -14.42 -3.38
N VAL A 171 -4.18 -15.12 -4.34
CA VAL A 171 -4.87 -16.14 -5.14
C VAL A 171 -5.27 -17.32 -4.25
N HIS A 172 -4.37 -17.81 -3.41
CA HIS A 172 -4.66 -18.92 -2.50
C HIS A 172 -5.74 -18.58 -1.47
N ALA A 173 -5.76 -17.34 -0.99
CA ALA A 173 -6.81 -16.82 -0.11
C ALA A 173 -8.14 -16.54 -0.84
N GLY A 174 -8.23 -16.76 -2.15
CA GLY A 174 -9.43 -16.51 -2.93
C GLY A 174 -9.80 -15.03 -3.12
N ILE A 175 -8.86 -14.12 -2.88
CA ILE A 175 -9.06 -12.68 -3.02
C ILE A 175 -8.93 -12.27 -4.48
N ILE A 176 -7.95 -12.83 -5.17
CA ILE A 176 -7.73 -12.67 -6.61
C ILE A 176 -8.14 -13.97 -7.28
N ILE A 177 -9.07 -13.88 -8.22
CA ILE A 177 -9.38 -15.01 -9.09
C ILE A 177 -8.30 -15.03 -10.16
N ASN A 178 -7.56 -16.13 -10.28
CA ASN A 178 -6.72 -16.36 -11.45
C ASN A 178 -7.62 -16.26 -12.68
N GLY A 179 -7.51 -15.17 -13.42
CA GLY A 179 -8.11 -15.08 -14.73
C GLY A 179 -7.52 -16.20 -15.58
N GLY A 180 -8.21 -17.32 -15.68
CA GLY A 180 -7.85 -18.34 -16.64
C GLY A 180 -7.80 -17.65 -18.01
N ASN A 181 -6.66 -17.77 -18.69
CA ASN A 181 -6.60 -17.57 -20.12
C ASN A 181 -7.66 -18.48 -20.74
N ASN A 182 -8.86 -17.98 -20.91
CA ASN A 182 -9.81 -18.56 -21.86
C ASN A 182 -9.27 -18.20 -23.26
N GLY A 183 -8.20 -18.90 -23.63
CA GLY A 183 -7.80 -19.01 -25.02
C GLY A 183 -8.88 -19.79 -25.76
N THR A 184 -9.58 -19.13 -26.59
CA THR A 184 -10.24 -19.70 -27.76
C THR A 184 -9.57 -19.17 -29.00
#